data_6c8cc404f15502e5c53f93acf05c5b4d
#
_entry.id   6c8cc404f15502e5c53f93acf05c5b4d
#
_cell.length_a   1.000
_cell.length_b   1.000
_cell.length_c   1.000
_cell.angle_alpha   90.00
_cell.angle_beta   90.00
_cell.angle_gamma   90.00
#
_symmetry.space_group_name_H-M   'P 1'
#
loop_
_entity.id
_entity.type
_entity.pdbx_description
1 polymer ?
#
loop_
_entity_poly.entity_id
_entity_poly.type
_entity_poly.pdbx_seq_one_letter_code
_entity_poly.pdbx_strand_id
1 'polypeptide(L)'
;MPAGSEDLPPPPAPGHDGGRPPGPSAHPPRAARGAPTFIARWDLDKTYLRTDFDTVRDLVRTAVERPDQKRTVPGAATLMRELGRAGAEIHILSGSPEQLRSRLAQKLRLDGVRWASLTLKPNLENILRLRFRALRGQLGYKLPALLRRRAELRYQHRSGEGGGAMVPEVLLGDDAEADAFVYSLYADVCAGGAPELAEVMRRGGCYEDTIADAVRFAGYVEKGPVVARILIHLDRQSSPSDFRVFGPRVVPFYNYLQAAFVLQEDGLIPAKSVLRVAQDLTFVHNFDSGALSRSYLDLARRGHVTGKGIPDLASVYGGLAQGRSAGASEIGALVRELERILPEMTPPPEREAEPIDYLAMTEGHNRRRKR
;
A
#
# COMPACT_ATOMS: atom_id res chain seq x y z
N MET A 1 -34.17 -22.84 15.73
CA MET A 1 -33.06 -23.76 15.46
C MET A 1 -32.09 -23.04 14.56
N PRO A 2 -30.91 -22.52 15.01
CA PRO A 2 -29.92 -21.95 14.12
C PRO A 2 -29.16 -23.08 13.45
N ALA A 3 -29.02 -22.98 12.12
CA ALA A 3 -28.29 -23.92 11.29
C ALA A 3 -26.81 -23.94 11.69
N GLY A 4 -26.25 -25.13 11.79
CA GLY A 4 -24.88 -25.38 12.19
C GLY A 4 -23.89 -24.74 11.23
N SER A 5 -22.85 -24.15 11.81
CA SER A 5 -21.65 -23.74 11.10
C SER A 5 -20.95 -25.01 10.59
N GLU A 6 -21.11 -25.35 9.31
CA GLU A 6 -20.25 -26.34 8.65
C GLU A 6 -18.81 -25.82 8.73
N ASP A 7 -17.96 -26.60 9.41
CA ASP A 7 -16.51 -26.39 9.44
C ASP A 7 -15.97 -26.59 8.02
N LEU A 8 -15.75 -25.48 7.30
CA LEU A 8 -15.06 -25.51 6.01
C LEU A 8 -13.65 -26.08 6.20
N PRO A 9 -13.21 -27.01 5.36
CA PRO A 9 -11.87 -27.58 5.46
C PRO A 9 -10.80 -26.47 5.29
N PRO A 10 -9.63 -26.61 5.95
CA PRO A 10 -8.54 -25.64 5.83
C PRO A 10 -8.12 -25.52 4.35
N PRO A 11 -7.62 -24.35 3.92
CA PRO A 11 -7.07 -24.18 2.59
C PRO A 11 -5.98 -25.23 2.37
N PRO A 12 -5.89 -25.84 1.16
CA PRO A 12 -4.84 -26.81 0.86
C PRO A 12 -3.47 -26.17 1.12
N ALA A 13 -2.60 -26.92 1.79
CA ALA A 13 -1.20 -26.55 1.94
C ALA A 13 -0.63 -26.20 0.55
N PRO A 14 0.31 -25.24 0.45
CA PRO A 14 0.92 -24.88 -0.81
C PRO A 14 1.42 -26.15 -1.48
N GLY A 15 0.89 -26.45 -2.68
CA GLY A 15 1.18 -27.66 -3.43
C GLY A 15 2.69 -27.86 -3.55
N HIS A 16 3.16 -29.04 -3.16
CA HIS A 16 4.49 -29.51 -3.50
C HIS A 16 4.49 -29.79 -5.02
N ASP A 17 4.86 -28.77 -5.81
CA ASP A 17 5.38 -28.99 -7.14
C ASP A 17 6.71 -29.76 -6.99
N GLY A 18 6.70 -31.02 -7.37
CA GLY A 18 7.87 -31.88 -7.35
C GLY A 18 8.92 -31.38 -8.32
N GLY A 19 9.99 -30.78 -7.78
CA GLY A 19 11.15 -30.47 -8.59
C GLY A 19 12.01 -29.32 -8.04
N ARG A 20 12.99 -29.67 -7.24
CA ARG A 20 14.11 -28.92 -6.71
C ARG A 20 13.94 -28.47 -5.25
N PRO A 21 14.91 -28.84 -4.36
CA PRO A 21 14.90 -28.31 -3.00
C PRO A 21 14.97 -26.79 -3.06
N PRO A 22 14.19 -26.07 -2.22
CA PRO A 22 14.24 -24.62 -2.16
C PRO A 22 15.67 -24.21 -1.84
N GLY A 23 16.27 -23.41 -2.71
CA GLY A 23 17.52 -22.74 -2.42
C GLY A 23 17.39 -21.95 -1.11
N PRO A 24 18.49 -21.57 -0.43
CA PRO A 24 18.45 -20.95 0.88
C PRO A 24 17.44 -19.81 0.88
N SER A 25 16.46 -19.89 1.78
CA SER A 25 15.35 -18.95 1.88
C SER A 25 15.92 -17.52 1.94
N ALA A 26 15.55 -16.68 0.97
CA ALA A 26 16.00 -15.30 0.87
C ALA A 26 15.46 -14.41 2.02
N HIS A 27 14.81 -15.00 3.02
CA HIS A 27 14.26 -14.33 4.18
C HIS A 27 15.27 -14.36 5.33
N PRO A 28 15.59 -13.21 5.95
CA PRO A 28 16.23 -13.24 7.24
C PRO A 28 15.34 -14.02 8.22
N PRO A 29 15.93 -14.80 9.14
CA PRO A 29 15.17 -15.60 10.09
C PRO A 29 14.18 -14.69 10.83
N ARG A 30 12.93 -15.14 10.96
CA ARG A 30 11.88 -14.47 11.72
C ARG A 30 12.33 -14.48 13.19
N ALA A 31 13.07 -13.44 13.60
CA ALA A 31 13.31 -13.22 15.02
C ALA A 31 11.95 -13.18 15.71
N ALA A 32 11.85 -13.77 16.90
CA ALA A 32 10.65 -13.80 17.73
C ALA A 32 10.18 -12.34 18.00
N ARG A 33 9.39 -11.80 17.08
CA ARG A 33 8.73 -10.51 17.21
C ARG A 33 7.35 -10.80 17.76
N GLY A 34 6.88 -9.95 18.68
CA GLY A 34 5.48 -9.89 19.08
C GLY A 34 4.57 -9.80 17.85
N ALA A 35 3.26 -10.02 18.04
CA ALA A 35 2.29 -9.85 16.98
C ALA A 35 2.43 -8.43 16.35
N PRO A 36 2.30 -8.29 15.01
CA PRO A 36 2.41 -6.98 14.37
C PRO A 36 1.28 -6.06 14.86
N THR A 37 1.59 -4.79 15.02
CA THR A 37 0.58 -3.78 15.39
C THR A 37 -0.36 -3.49 14.23
N PHE A 38 0.15 -3.57 13.00
CA PHE A 38 -0.62 -3.46 11.75
C PHE A 38 0.15 -4.08 10.58
N ILE A 39 -0.51 -4.22 9.45
CA ILE A 39 0.06 -4.74 8.21
C ILE A 39 0.16 -3.61 7.19
N ALA A 40 1.33 -3.47 6.55
CA ALA A 40 1.52 -2.59 5.41
C ALA A 40 1.66 -3.42 4.13
N ARG A 41 0.70 -3.29 3.20
CA ARG A 41 0.76 -3.92 1.88
C ARG A 41 1.22 -2.89 0.86
N TRP A 42 2.30 -3.19 0.17
CA TRP A 42 2.98 -2.22 -0.65
C TRP A 42 3.18 -2.74 -2.08
N ASP A 43 2.70 -1.98 -3.06
CA ASP A 43 3.08 -2.17 -4.46
C ASP A 43 4.50 -1.64 -4.71
N LEU A 44 5.21 -2.18 -5.70
CA LEU A 44 6.57 -1.73 -6.00
C LEU A 44 6.65 -0.80 -7.19
N ASP A 45 5.99 -1.17 -8.28
CA ASP A 45 6.16 -0.47 -9.54
C ASP A 45 5.44 0.88 -9.46
N LYS A 46 6.15 2.00 -9.77
CA LYS A 46 5.63 3.38 -9.67
C LYS A 46 5.18 3.85 -8.28
N THR A 47 5.05 2.93 -7.32
CA THR A 47 4.80 3.21 -5.91
C THR A 47 6.10 3.34 -5.12
N TYR A 48 6.99 2.37 -5.22
CA TYR A 48 8.29 2.36 -4.54
C TYR A 48 9.45 2.67 -5.50
N LEU A 49 9.43 2.06 -6.69
CA LEU A 49 10.42 2.25 -7.73
C LEU A 49 9.90 3.20 -8.80
N ARG A 50 10.75 4.11 -9.27
CA ARG A 50 10.52 4.86 -10.50
C ARG A 50 10.75 3.91 -11.67
N THR A 51 9.68 3.36 -12.22
CA THR A 51 9.74 2.42 -13.34
C THR A 51 9.00 3.01 -14.54
N ASP A 52 9.73 3.21 -15.65
CA ASP A 52 9.14 3.68 -16.91
C ASP A 52 8.75 2.50 -17.81
N PHE A 53 8.01 1.52 -17.25
CA PHE A 53 7.59 0.35 -18.00
C PHE A 53 6.38 0.64 -18.89
N ASP A 54 6.58 1.33 -19.98
CA ASP A 54 5.56 1.46 -21.01
C ASP A 54 5.70 0.41 -22.11
N THR A 55 6.88 -0.25 -22.19
CA THR A 55 7.18 -1.24 -23.23
C THR A 55 7.92 -2.47 -22.68
N VAL A 56 7.85 -3.58 -23.44
CA VAL A 56 8.62 -4.81 -23.17
C VAL A 56 10.14 -4.53 -23.15
N ARG A 57 10.60 -3.56 -23.94
CA ARG A 57 12.01 -3.11 -23.95
C ARG A 57 12.43 -2.55 -22.60
N ASP A 58 11.56 -1.79 -21.95
CA ASP A 58 11.85 -1.19 -20.64
C ASP A 58 11.88 -2.26 -19.56
N LEU A 59 11.05 -3.31 -19.66
CA LEU A 59 11.12 -4.46 -18.79
C LEU A 59 12.47 -5.19 -18.90
N VAL A 60 12.95 -5.42 -20.13
CA VAL A 60 14.26 -6.05 -20.38
C VAL A 60 15.39 -5.14 -19.91
N ARG A 61 15.33 -3.83 -20.16
CA ARG A 61 16.30 -2.85 -19.69
C ARG A 61 16.40 -2.85 -18.17
N THR A 62 15.27 -2.82 -17.46
CA THR A 62 15.25 -2.88 -15.99
C THR A 62 15.69 -4.25 -15.46
N ALA A 63 15.48 -5.32 -16.23
CA ALA A 63 16.05 -6.63 -15.92
C ALA A 63 17.59 -6.63 -15.98
N VAL A 64 18.19 -5.74 -16.78
CA VAL A 64 19.66 -5.59 -16.94
C VAL A 64 20.23 -4.55 -15.98
N GLU A 65 19.46 -3.55 -15.53
CA GLU A 65 19.92 -2.52 -14.61
C GLU A 65 20.39 -3.13 -13.28
N ARG A 66 21.52 -2.62 -12.77
CA ARG A 66 22.03 -3.02 -11.45
C ARG A 66 21.06 -2.52 -10.35
N PRO A 67 20.92 -3.25 -9.24
CA PRO A 67 20.02 -2.88 -8.13
C PRO A 67 20.29 -1.48 -7.54
N ASP A 68 21.56 -1.03 -7.54
CA ASP A 68 22.00 0.29 -7.11
C ASP A 68 21.59 1.42 -8.05
N GLN A 69 21.35 1.12 -9.33
CA GLN A 69 20.91 2.08 -10.35
C GLN A 69 19.40 2.30 -10.38
N LYS A 70 18.62 1.40 -9.76
CA LYS A 70 17.17 1.55 -9.67
C LYS A 70 16.80 2.72 -8.75
N ARG A 71 16.18 3.74 -9.32
CA ARG A 71 15.75 4.93 -8.55
C ARG A 71 14.49 4.62 -7.74
N THR A 72 14.57 4.89 -6.45
CA THR A 72 13.42 4.84 -5.54
C THR A 72 12.64 6.15 -5.64
N VAL A 73 11.33 6.12 -5.47
CA VAL A 73 10.51 7.33 -5.33
C VAL A 73 10.96 8.07 -4.07
N PRO A 74 11.20 9.41 -4.11
CA PRO A 74 11.64 10.18 -2.95
C PRO A 74 10.77 9.95 -1.73
N GLY A 75 11.37 9.63 -0.59
CA GLY A 75 10.68 9.37 0.67
C GLY A 75 10.11 7.95 0.84
N ALA A 76 9.93 7.16 -0.24
CA ALA A 76 9.31 5.84 -0.17
C ALA A 76 10.08 4.86 0.71
N ALA A 77 11.40 4.74 0.49
CA ALA A 77 12.23 3.84 1.29
C ALA A 77 12.25 4.25 2.77
N THR A 78 12.30 5.56 3.04
CA THR A 78 12.28 6.08 4.41
C THR A 78 10.95 5.79 5.07
N LEU A 79 9.81 6.06 4.43
CA LEU A 79 8.51 5.73 5.00
C LEU A 79 8.36 4.22 5.25
N MET A 80 8.77 3.36 4.30
CA MET A 80 8.69 1.91 4.48
C MET A 80 9.52 1.43 5.69
N ARG A 81 10.72 1.99 5.90
CA ARG A 81 11.53 1.71 7.10
C ARG A 81 10.83 2.17 8.39
N GLU A 82 10.23 3.34 8.36
CA GLU A 82 9.53 3.89 9.53
C GLU A 82 8.27 3.10 9.89
N LEU A 83 7.50 2.61 8.91
CA LEU A 83 6.41 1.67 9.14
C LEU A 83 6.91 0.41 9.86
N GLY A 84 7.99 -0.18 9.36
CA GLY A 84 8.59 -1.36 10.02
C GLY A 84 9.10 -1.07 11.44
N ARG A 85 9.60 0.15 11.73
CA ARG A 85 9.98 0.59 13.09
C ARG A 85 8.78 0.80 14.00
N ALA A 86 7.66 1.22 13.45
CA ALA A 86 6.38 1.37 14.15
C ALA A 86 5.66 0.04 14.41
N GLY A 87 6.24 -1.10 14.00
CA GLY A 87 5.68 -2.42 14.26
C GLY A 87 4.88 -3.01 13.09
N ALA A 88 4.89 -2.37 11.92
CA ALA A 88 4.24 -2.93 10.75
C ALA A 88 4.92 -4.21 10.26
N GLU A 89 4.11 -5.21 9.89
CA GLU A 89 4.55 -6.32 9.05
C GLU A 89 4.37 -5.93 7.58
N ILE A 90 5.49 -5.83 6.83
CA ILE A 90 5.49 -5.32 5.46
C ILE A 90 5.33 -6.48 4.47
N HIS A 91 4.28 -6.44 3.66
CA HIS A 91 4.03 -7.37 2.58
C HIS A 91 4.10 -6.63 1.24
N ILE A 92 4.95 -7.09 0.36
CA ILE A 92 5.14 -6.49 -0.96
C ILE A 92 4.40 -7.35 -2.00
N LEU A 93 3.59 -6.69 -2.83
CA LEU A 93 2.85 -7.30 -3.93
C LEU A 93 3.14 -6.51 -5.21
N SER A 94 3.85 -7.10 -6.18
CA SER A 94 4.27 -6.43 -7.40
C SER A 94 3.81 -7.17 -8.65
N GLY A 95 3.47 -6.41 -9.69
CA GLY A 95 3.23 -6.92 -11.03
C GLY A 95 4.48 -7.42 -11.75
N SER A 96 5.67 -7.18 -11.20
CA SER A 96 6.95 -7.62 -11.73
C SER A 96 7.08 -9.16 -11.76
N PRO A 97 7.79 -9.73 -12.75
CA PRO A 97 7.95 -11.18 -12.89
C PRO A 97 8.86 -11.78 -11.80
N GLU A 98 8.61 -13.05 -11.48
CA GLU A 98 9.36 -13.83 -10.50
C GLU A 98 10.89 -13.85 -10.77
N GLN A 99 11.30 -13.80 -12.02
CA GLN A 99 12.70 -13.75 -12.45
C GLN A 99 13.45 -12.52 -11.91
N LEU A 100 12.75 -11.44 -11.54
CA LEU A 100 13.35 -10.25 -10.96
C LEU A 100 13.48 -10.32 -9.43
N ARG A 101 13.00 -11.39 -8.76
CA ARG A 101 12.98 -11.53 -7.30
C ARG A 101 14.32 -11.19 -6.64
N SER A 102 15.40 -11.80 -7.10
CA SER A 102 16.72 -11.60 -6.49
C SER A 102 17.19 -10.15 -6.55
N ARG A 103 16.96 -9.48 -7.66
CA ARG A 103 17.33 -8.06 -7.88
C ARG A 103 16.47 -7.11 -7.08
N LEU A 104 15.16 -7.34 -7.04
CA LEU A 104 14.23 -6.55 -6.23
C LEU A 104 14.55 -6.72 -4.73
N ALA A 105 14.76 -7.96 -4.27
CA ALA A 105 15.18 -8.24 -2.91
C ALA A 105 16.52 -7.60 -2.55
N GLN A 106 17.48 -7.59 -3.47
CA GLN A 106 18.76 -6.91 -3.26
C GLN A 106 18.59 -5.39 -3.16
N LYS A 107 17.79 -4.77 -4.03
CA LYS A 107 17.46 -3.33 -3.96
C LYS A 107 16.83 -2.97 -2.62
N LEU A 108 15.81 -3.71 -2.18
CA LEU A 108 15.16 -3.48 -0.89
C LEU A 108 16.14 -3.59 0.30
N ARG A 109 17.09 -4.55 0.25
CA ARG A 109 18.15 -4.67 1.27
C ARG A 109 19.10 -3.49 1.26
N LEU A 110 19.52 -3.02 0.07
CA LEU A 110 20.38 -1.83 -0.07
C LEU A 110 19.69 -0.59 0.49
N ASP A 111 18.37 -0.47 0.31
CA ASP A 111 17.57 0.60 0.88
C ASP A 111 17.29 0.41 2.38
N GLY A 112 17.80 -0.65 3.01
CA GLY A 112 17.61 -0.96 4.43
C GLY A 112 16.19 -1.37 4.80
N VAL A 113 15.37 -1.78 3.83
CA VAL A 113 14.00 -2.22 4.04
C VAL A 113 13.97 -3.69 4.49
N ARG A 114 13.10 -4.00 5.44
CA ARG A 114 12.76 -5.38 5.87
C ARG A 114 11.32 -5.67 5.49
N TRP A 115 11.06 -6.87 5.00
CA TRP A 115 9.71 -7.29 4.58
C TRP A 115 9.43 -8.73 5.04
N ALA A 116 8.17 -9.05 5.24
CA ALA A 116 7.69 -10.39 5.60
C ALA A 116 7.44 -11.26 4.36
N SER A 117 6.92 -10.66 3.28
CA SER A 117 6.71 -11.37 2.02
C SER A 117 6.94 -10.48 0.82
N LEU A 118 7.40 -11.09 -0.27
CA LEU A 118 7.53 -10.47 -1.60
C LEU A 118 6.80 -11.39 -2.60
N THR A 119 5.65 -10.94 -3.08
CA THR A 119 4.81 -11.69 -4.03
C THR A 119 4.96 -11.07 -5.42
N LEU A 120 5.37 -11.87 -6.39
CA LEU A 120 5.64 -11.48 -7.78
C LEU A 120 4.80 -12.35 -8.73
N LYS A 121 4.60 -11.90 -9.95
CA LYS A 121 3.90 -12.69 -10.98
C LYS A 121 4.70 -13.92 -11.38
N PRO A 122 4.09 -15.11 -11.45
CA PRO A 122 4.82 -16.36 -11.67
C PRO A 122 5.45 -16.50 -13.07
N ASN A 123 4.88 -15.89 -14.14
CA ASN A 123 5.30 -16.13 -15.52
C ASN A 123 5.55 -14.88 -16.36
N LEU A 124 6.73 -14.82 -17.01
CA LEU A 124 7.12 -13.79 -17.97
C LEU A 124 6.27 -13.82 -19.25
N GLU A 125 5.89 -15.00 -19.74
CA GLU A 125 5.13 -15.17 -20.99
C GLU A 125 3.74 -14.55 -20.92
N ASN A 126 3.07 -14.65 -19.77
CA ASN A 126 1.78 -14.01 -19.54
C ASN A 126 1.88 -12.49 -19.45
N ILE A 127 3.05 -11.98 -19.13
CA ILE A 127 3.33 -10.54 -19.08
C ILE A 127 3.39 -9.96 -20.50
N LEU A 128 4.02 -10.63 -21.43
CA LEU A 128 4.16 -10.19 -22.84
C LEU A 128 2.80 -10.14 -23.58
N ARG A 129 1.85 -10.97 -23.18
CA ARG A 129 0.50 -11.03 -23.75
C ARG A 129 -0.52 -10.11 -23.07
N LEU A 130 -0.28 -9.72 -21.84
CA LEU A 130 -1.18 -8.85 -21.06
C LEU A 130 -0.64 -7.42 -21.09
N ARG A 131 -1.43 -6.50 -21.60
CA ARG A 131 -1.22 -5.06 -21.37
C ARG A 131 -1.30 -4.85 -19.85
N PHE A 132 -0.16 -4.61 -19.18
CA PHE A 132 0.01 -4.49 -17.73
C PHE A 132 -0.97 -3.54 -17.03
N ARG A 133 -1.50 -2.58 -17.76
CA ARG A 133 -2.41 -1.53 -17.29
C ARG A 133 -3.89 -1.85 -17.46
N ALA A 134 -4.25 -3.00 -18.00
CA ALA A 134 -5.64 -3.37 -18.12
C ALA A 134 -6.17 -3.79 -16.74
N LEU A 135 -7.34 -3.28 -16.35
CA LEU A 135 -8.06 -3.64 -15.12
C LEU A 135 -8.05 -5.16 -14.88
N ARG A 136 -8.26 -5.96 -15.95
CA ARG A 136 -8.19 -7.41 -15.92
C ARG A 136 -6.88 -7.95 -15.35
N GLY A 137 -5.74 -7.39 -15.78
CA GLY A 137 -4.42 -7.88 -15.37
C GLY A 137 -4.11 -7.57 -13.90
N GLN A 138 -4.60 -6.45 -13.40
CA GLN A 138 -4.42 -6.03 -12.00
C GLN A 138 -5.44 -6.73 -11.09
N LEU A 139 -6.70 -6.68 -11.44
CA LEU A 139 -7.80 -7.29 -10.69
C LEU A 139 -7.61 -8.81 -10.55
N GLY A 140 -7.30 -9.49 -11.67
CA GLY A 140 -7.11 -10.95 -11.70
C GLY A 140 -5.84 -11.44 -11.00
N TYR A 141 -4.86 -10.55 -10.75
CA TYR A 141 -3.64 -10.92 -10.03
C TYR A 141 -3.64 -10.41 -8.58
N LYS A 142 -3.82 -9.09 -8.37
CA LYS A 142 -3.67 -8.48 -7.04
C LYS A 142 -4.77 -8.93 -6.08
N LEU A 143 -6.03 -8.99 -6.52
CA LEU A 143 -7.15 -9.30 -5.61
C LEU A 143 -7.09 -10.73 -5.04
N PRO A 144 -6.93 -11.81 -5.83
CA PRO A 144 -6.79 -13.15 -5.26
C PRO A 144 -5.57 -13.29 -4.35
N ALA A 145 -4.44 -12.63 -4.69
CA ALA A 145 -3.23 -12.65 -3.88
C ALA A 145 -3.44 -11.97 -2.51
N LEU A 146 -4.14 -10.82 -2.48
CA LEU A 146 -4.49 -10.12 -1.24
C LEU A 146 -5.43 -10.96 -0.37
N LEU A 147 -6.50 -11.49 -0.95
CA LEU A 147 -7.49 -12.32 -0.24
C LEU A 147 -6.86 -13.59 0.31
N ARG A 148 -6.05 -14.29 -0.50
CA ARG A 148 -5.30 -15.47 -0.06
C ARG A 148 -4.41 -15.14 1.13
N ARG A 149 -3.64 -14.07 1.03
CA ARG A 149 -2.72 -13.68 2.10
C ARG A 149 -3.46 -13.30 3.38
N ARG A 150 -4.61 -12.64 3.27
CA ARG A 150 -5.46 -12.33 4.43
C ARG A 150 -6.05 -13.60 5.06
N ALA A 151 -6.50 -14.55 4.24
CA ALA A 151 -6.99 -15.83 4.72
C ALA A 151 -5.89 -16.62 5.48
N GLU A 152 -4.64 -16.64 4.96
CA GLU A 152 -3.49 -17.28 5.63
C GLU A 152 -3.20 -16.68 7.01
N LEU A 153 -3.34 -15.37 7.17
CA LEU A 153 -3.14 -14.70 8.48
C LEU A 153 -4.14 -15.17 9.53
N ARG A 154 -5.39 -15.40 9.15
CA ARG A 154 -6.42 -15.94 10.06
C ARG A 154 -5.96 -17.24 10.73
N TYR A 155 -5.34 -18.14 9.98
CA TYR A 155 -4.87 -19.43 10.52
C TYR A 155 -3.64 -19.26 11.41
N GLN A 156 -2.74 -18.34 11.10
CA GLN A 156 -1.56 -18.10 11.91
C GLN A 156 -1.91 -17.51 13.28
N HIS A 157 -2.93 -16.67 13.36
CA HIS A 157 -3.37 -16.05 14.63
C HIS A 157 -4.24 -16.97 15.47
N ARG A 158 -4.99 -17.92 14.88
CA ARG A 158 -5.80 -18.91 15.64
C ARG A 158 -4.94 -19.95 16.37
N SER A 159 -3.70 -20.18 15.95
CA SER A 159 -2.78 -21.13 16.58
C SER A 159 -2.06 -20.54 17.80
N GLY A 160 -2.21 -19.25 18.11
CA GLY A 160 -1.65 -18.57 19.26
C GLY A 160 -2.73 -18.29 20.30
N GLU A 161 -2.45 -18.56 21.57
CA GLU A 161 -3.30 -18.28 22.72
C GLU A 161 -3.58 -16.78 22.89
N GLY A 162 -4.49 -16.24 22.12
CA GLY A 162 -4.97 -14.88 22.27
C GLY A 162 -6.05 -14.62 21.24
N GLY A 163 -7.29 -14.41 21.68
CA GLY A 163 -8.38 -13.92 20.84
C GLY A 163 -7.97 -12.58 20.23
N GLY A 164 -7.22 -12.64 19.11
CA GLY A 164 -6.57 -11.49 18.54
C GLY A 164 -7.58 -10.55 17.90
N ALA A 165 -7.57 -9.30 18.34
CA ALA A 165 -8.16 -8.21 17.59
C ALA A 165 -7.67 -8.26 16.13
N MET A 166 -8.57 -8.00 15.19
CA MET A 166 -8.21 -7.98 13.78
C MET A 166 -7.10 -6.96 13.51
N VAL A 167 -5.95 -7.43 13.04
CA VAL A 167 -4.81 -6.56 12.73
C VAL A 167 -5.19 -5.62 11.58
N PRO A 168 -5.13 -4.29 11.77
CA PRO A 168 -5.47 -3.34 10.73
C PRO A 168 -4.45 -3.37 9.58
N GLU A 169 -4.90 -2.99 8.39
CA GLU A 169 -4.07 -2.96 7.19
C GLU A 169 -4.03 -1.57 6.56
N VAL A 170 -2.87 -1.21 6.02
CA VAL A 170 -2.68 -0.05 5.15
C VAL A 170 -2.17 -0.55 3.80
N LEU A 171 -2.77 -0.09 2.72
CA LEU A 171 -2.38 -0.45 1.36
C LEU A 171 -1.78 0.76 0.66
N LEU A 172 -0.66 0.56 -0.02
CA LEU A 172 0.03 1.60 -0.79
C LEU A 172 0.17 1.15 -2.25
N GLY A 173 -0.31 1.97 -3.16
CA GLY A 173 -0.30 1.75 -4.60
C GLY A 173 -0.14 3.05 -5.37
N ASP A 174 -0.38 3.02 -6.69
CA ASP A 174 -0.23 4.16 -7.59
C ASP A 174 -1.46 4.43 -8.47
N ASP A 175 -1.43 5.56 -9.18
CA ASP A 175 -2.47 5.99 -10.12
C ASP A 175 -2.27 5.50 -11.56
N ALA A 176 -1.17 4.83 -11.85
CA ALA A 176 -0.87 4.28 -13.18
C ALA A 176 -1.54 2.92 -13.40
N GLU A 177 -1.84 2.23 -12.32
CA GLU A 177 -2.51 0.94 -12.29
C GLU A 177 -3.93 1.09 -11.70
N ALA A 178 -4.63 0.00 -11.52
CA ALA A 178 -6.00 0.03 -10.97
C ALA A 178 -6.02 -0.14 -9.43
N ASP A 179 -4.98 0.30 -8.73
CA ASP A 179 -4.80 0.01 -7.30
C ASP A 179 -5.93 0.57 -6.44
N ALA A 180 -6.37 1.78 -6.68
CA ALA A 180 -7.50 2.35 -5.94
C ALA A 180 -8.75 1.47 -6.04
N PHE A 181 -9.05 0.95 -7.24
CA PHE A 181 -10.17 0.05 -7.47
C PHE A 181 -9.98 -1.30 -6.77
N VAL A 182 -8.83 -1.95 -7.01
CA VAL A 182 -8.54 -3.29 -6.47
C VAL A 182 -8.49 -3.28 -4.94
N TYR A 183 -7.86 -2.25 -4.35
CA TYR A 183 -7.72 -2.13 -2.91
C TYR A 183 -9.03 -1.76 -2.22
N SER A 184 -9.87 -0.93 -2.87
CA SER A 184 -11.22 -0.63 -2.35
C SER A 184 -12.10 -1.88 -2.38
N LEU A 185 -12.11 -2.61 -3.49
CA LEU A 185 -12.85 -3.87 -3.60
C LEU A 185 -12.37 -4.91 -2.56
N TYR A 186 -11.06 -5.04 -2.38
CA TYR A 186 -10.48 -5.88 -1.32
C TYR A 186 -10.98 -5.47 0.07
N ALA A 187 -10.95 -4.17 0.36
CA ALA A 187 -11.38 -3.64 1.64
C ALA A 187 -12.86 -3.93 1.92
N ASP A 188 -13.72 -3.77 0.92
CA ASP A 188 -15.16 -4.01 1.05
C ASP A 188 -15.48 -5.51 1.13
N VAL A 189 -14.74 -6.37 0.41
CA VAL A 189 -14.81 -7.83 0.59
C VAL A 189 -14.42 -8.22 2.03
N CYS A 190 -13.37 -7.63 2.58
CA CYS A 190 -12.98 -7.88 3.97
C CYS A 190 -14.04 -7.37 4.96
N ALA A 191 -14.64 -6.22 4.71
CA ALA A 191 -15.73 -5.69 5.53
C ALA A 191 -17.05 -6.49 5.43
N GLY A 192 -17.17 -7.35 4.43
CA GLY A 192 -18.39 -8.13 4.16
C GLY A 192 -19.37 -7.44 3.21
N GLY A 193 -18.98 -6.33 2.56
CA GLY A 193 -19.84 -5.46 1.79
C GLY A 193 -19.77 -5.59 0.25
N ALA A 194 -19.06 -6.56 -0.32
CA ALA A 194 -18.97 -6.74 -1.77
C ALA A 194 -19.68 -8.03 -2.25
N PRO A 195 -21.01 -8.07 -2.32
CA PRO A 195 -21.78 -9.29 -2.60
C PRO A 195 -21.55 -9.83 -4.03
N GLU A 196 -21.18 -8.97 -4.97
CA GLU A 196 -21.09 -9.32 -6.40
C GLU A 196 -19.64 -9.51 -6.89
N LEU A 197 -18.74 -9.97 -6.01
CA LEU A 197 -17.32 -10.15 -6.32
C LEU A 197 -17.07 -10.89 -7.62
N ALA A 198 -17.76 -12.03 -7.83
CA ALA A 198 -17.60 -12.83 -9.04
C ALA A 198 -18.02 -12.05 -10.30
N GLU A 199 -19.12 -11.31 -10.24
CA GLU A 199 -19.62 -10.53 -11.37
C GLU A 199 -18.70 -9.34 -11.68
N VAL A 200 -18.23 -8.61 -10.67
CA VAL A 200 -17.24 -7.52 -10.83
C VAL A 200 -15.99 -8.05 -11.54
N MET A 201 -15.46 -9.19 -11.10
CA MET A 201 -14.28 -9.80 -11.72
C MET A 201 -14.56 -10.28 -13.16
N ARG A 202 -15.72 -10.86 -13.41
CA ARG A 202 -16.12 -11.31 -14.76
C ARG A 202 -16.25 -10.15 -15.73
N ARG A 203 -16.91 -9.04 -15.33
CA ARG A 203 -16.98 -7.80 -16.13
C ARG A 203 -15.62 -7.14 -16.28
N GLY A 204 -14.74 -7.26 -15.29
CA GLY A 204 -13.35 -6.88 -15.38
C GLY A 204 -12.52 -7.73 -16.35
N GLY A 205 -13.11 -8.82 -16.90
CA GLY A 205 -12.52 -9.71 -17.88
C GLY A 205 -11.59 -10.77 -17.30
N CYS A 206 -11.68 -11.06 -15.98
CA CYS A 206 -10.92 -12.11 -15.34
C CYS A 206 -11.34 -13.50 -15.83
N TYR A 207 -10.44 -14.48 -15.73
CA TYR A 207 -10.73 -15.88 -16.06
C TYR A 207 -11.52 -16.55 -14.92
N GLU A 208 -12.37 -17.54 -15.25
CA GLU A 208 -13.26 -18.20 -14.27
C GLU A 208 -12.49 -18.90 -13.14
N ASP A 209 -11.35 -19.53 -13.42
CA ASP A 209 -10.49 -20.14 -12.39
C ASP A 209 -9.97 -19.09 -11.39
N THR A 210 -9.58 -17.92 -11.89
CA THR A 210 -9.13 -16.80 -11.06
C THR A 210 -10.28 -16.22 -10.21
N ILE A 211 -11.50 -16.17 -10.79
CA ILE A 211 -12.71 -15.76 -10.09
C ILE A 211 -13.03 -16.75 -8.96
N ALA A 212 -13.01 -18.06 -9.29
CA ALA A 212 -13.26 -19.12 -8.32
C ALA A 212 -12.27 -19.07 -7.15
N ASP A 213 -10.98 -18.84 -7.42
CA ASP A 213 -9.96 -18.66 -6.40
C ASP A 213 -10.23 -17.43 -5.50
N ALA A 214 -10.56 -16.28 -6.10
CA ALA A 214 -10.87 -15.07 -5.35
C ALA A 214 -12.10 -15.27 -4.44
N VAL A 215 -13.17 -15.84 -4.96
CA VAL A 215 -14.41 -16.13 -4.20
C VAL A 215 -14.12 -17.10 -3.05
N ARG A 216 -13.37 -18.17 -3.33
CA ARG A 216 -12.95 -19.15 -2.33
C ARG A 216 -12.17 -18.48 -1.18
N PHE A 217 -11.13 -17.68 -1.49
CA PHE A 217 -10.36 -17.00 -0.47
C PHE A 217 -11.18 -15.94 0.27
N ALA A 218 -12.08 -15.23 -0.40
CA ALA A 218 -13.02 -14.31 0.23
C ALA A 218 -13.90 -15.00 1.30
N GLY A 219 -14.27 -16.28 1.08
CA GLY A 219 -14.98 -17.10 2.07
C GLY A 219 -14.15 -17.40 3.33
N TYR A 220 -12.82 -17.49 3.20
CA TYR A 220 -11.93 -17.75 4.34
C TYR A 220 -11.50 -16.50 5.10
N VAL A 221 -11.69 -15.31 4.53
CA VAL A 221 -11.34 -14.05 5.20
C VAL A 221 -12.30 -13.77 6.35
N GLU A 222 -11.75 -13.49 7.52
CA GLU A 222 -12.52 -13.00 8.65
C GLU A 222 -13.07 -11.59 8.31
N LYS A 223 -14.39 -11.42 8.51
CA LYS A 223 -15.08 -10.19 8.12
C LYS A 223 -14.95 -9.10 9.16
N GLY A 224 -14.65 -7.89 8.70
CA GLY A 224 -14.55 -6.69 9.52
C GLY A 224 -13.81 -5.55 8.82
N PRO A 225 -13.86 -4.32 9.35
CA PRO A 225 -13.27 -3.12 8.78
C PRO A 225 -11.74 -3.09 8.99
N VAL A 226 -11.04 -4.06 8.41
CA VAL A 226 -9.60 -4.24 8.63
C VAL A 226 -8.73 -3.23 7.87
N VAL A 227 -9.19 -2.70 6.73
CA VAL A 227 -8.41 -1.75 5.95
C VAL A 227 -8.62 -0.34 6.49
N ALA A 228 -7.61 0.19 7.16
CA ALA A 228 -7.61 1.53 7.74
C ALA A 228 -7.44 2.61 6.66
N ARG A 229 -6.46 2.46 5.78
CA ARG A 229 -6.17 3.42 4.70
C ARG A 229 -5.72 2.75 3.41
N ILE A 230 -6.04 3.41 2.30
CA ILE A 230 -5.54 3.10 0.97
C ILE A 230 -4.85 4.37 0.46
N LEU A 231 -3.52 4.33 0.35
CA LEU A 231 -2.69 5.46 -0.04
C LEU A 231 -2.29 5.28 -1.51
N ILE A 232 -2.65 6.23 -2.37
CA ILE A 232 -2.41 6.16 -3.82
C ILE A 232 -1.43 7.25 -4.24
N HIS A 233 -0.21 6.84 -4.62
CA HIS A 233 0.81 7.74 -5.14
C HIS A 233 0.43 8.23 -6.54
N LEU A 234 0.41 9.55 -6.73
CA LEU A 234 0.04 10.19 -7.99
C LEU A 234 1.26 10.31 -8.91
N ASP A 235 1.80 9.17 -9.37
CA ASP A 235 2.93 9.09 -10.30
C ASP A 235 2.60 9.73 -11.66
N ARG A 236 1.37 9.53 -12.14
CA ARG A 236 0.86 10.10 -13.39
C ARG A 236 0.21 11.46 -13.25
N GLN A 237 0.24 12.02 -12.04
CA GLN A 237 -0.40 13.28 -11.73
C GLN A 237 -1.91 13.32 -12.04
N SER A 238 -2.60 12.19 -11.87
CA SER A 238 -4.06 12.15 -11.91
C SER A 238 -4.66 13.16 -10.93
N SER A 239 -5.85 13.67 -11.24
CA SER A 239 -6.51 14.59 -10.31
C SER A 239 -6.92 13.86 -9.03
N PRO A 240 -6.62 14.39 -7.84
CA PRO A 240 -7.12 13.81 -6.59
C PRO A 240 -8.65 13.68 -6.55
N SER A 241 -9.38 14.51 -7.31
CA SER A 241 -10.84 14.44 -7.41
C SER A 241 -11.33 13.12 -8.02
N ASP A 242 -10.52 12.48 -8.88
CA ASP A 242 -10.89 11.23 -9.56
C ASP A 242 -11.02 10.07 -8.57
N PHE A 243 -10.41 10.20 -7.37
CA PHE A 243 -10.44 9.19 -6.31
C PHE A 243 -11.58 9.37 -5.31
N ARG A 244 -12.37 10.45 -5.41
CA ARG A 244 -13.49 10.70 -4.47
C ARG A 244 -14.53 9.59 -4.49
N VAL A 245 -14.74 8.94 -5.61
CA VAL A 245 -15.66 7.81 -5.79
C VAL A 245 -15.34 6.63 -4.91
N PHE A 246 -14.08 6.50 -4.44
CA PHE A 246 -13.66 5.43 -3.53
C PHE A 246 -13.85 5.76 -2.04
N GLY A 247 -14.41 6.94 -1.73
CA GLY A 247 -14.66 7.37 -0.37
C GLY A 247 -13.41 7.85 0.40
N PRO A 248 -13.59 8.26 1.67
CA PRO A 248 -12.55 8.93 2.46
C PRO A 248 -11.38 8.00 2.87
N ARG A 249 -11.54 6.69 2.76
CA ARG A 249 -10.48 5.71 3.02
C ARG A 249 -9.32 5.80 2.02
N VAL A 250 -9.62 6.21 0.78
CA VAL A 250 -8.64 6.37 -0.28
C VAL A 250 -8.06 7.78 -0.24
N VAL A 251 -6.74 7.85 -0.10
CA VAL A 251 -5.97 9.09 -0.01
C VAL A 251 -4.98 9.18 -1.16
N PRO A 252 -5.30 9.93 -2.22
CA PRO A 252 -4.32 10.22 -3.26
C PRO A 252 -3.28 11.23 -2.73
N PHE A 253 -1.99 10.97 -2.99
CA PHE A 253 -0.89 11.79 -2.49
C PHE A 253 0.20 12.00 -3.53
N TYR A 254 0.86 13.17 -3.51
CA TYR A 254 1.92 13.56 -4.44
C TYR A 254 3.34 13.23 -3.95
N ASN A 255 3.55 13.20 -2.63
CA ASN A 255 4.85 12.89 -2.03
C ASN A 255 4.66 12.12 -0.72
N TYR A 256 5.68 11.36 -0.35
CA TYR A 256 5.60 10.45 0.79
C TYR A 256 5.50 11.15 2.16
N LEU A 257 5.74 12.47 2.24
CA LEU A 257 5.45 13.22 3.46
C LEU A 257 3.94 13.36 3.68
N GLN A 258 3.16 13.52 2.60
CA GLN A 258 1.70 13.50 2.70
C GLN A 258 1.19 12.16 3.26
N ALA A 259 1.70 11.05 2.75
CA ALA A 259 1.36 9.72 3.29
C ALA A 259 1.76 9.59 4.77
N ALA A 260 2.94 10.11 5.14
CA ALA A 260 3.41 10.08 6.53
C ALA A 260 2.53 10.91 7.47
N PHE A 261 2.05 12.07 7.06
CA PHE A 261 1.11 12.88 7.85
C PHE A 261 -0.21 12.15 8.11
N VAL A 262 -0.79 11.54 7.08
CA VAL A 262 -2.04 10.76 7.23
C VAL A 262 -1.84 9.61 8.21
N LEU A 263 -0.77 8.85 8.05
CA LEU A 263 -0.47 7.71 8.92
C LEU A 263 -0.16 8.11 10.37
N GLN A 264 0.41 9.28 10.58
CA GLN A 264 0.67 9.82 11.91
C GLN A 264 -0.65 10.28 12.57
N GLU A 265 -1.52 10.97 11.86
CA GLU A 265 -2.83 11.36 12.39
C GLU A 265 -3.74 10.15 12.65
N ASP A 266 -3.58 9.06 11.92
CA ASP A 266 -4.25 7.78 12.19
C ASP A 266 -3.61 7.00 13.37
N GLY A 267 -2.51 7.50 13.95
CA GLY A 267 -1.82 6.88 15.08
C GLY A 267 -0.98 5.64 14.69
N LEU A 268 -0.74 5.41 13.40
CA LEU A 268 0.00 4.24 12.90
C LEU A 268 1.52 4.43 12.94
N ILE A 269 1.99 5.68 12.84
CA ILE A 269 3.40 6.03 13.00
C ILE A 269 3.57 7.22 13.93
N PRO A 270 4.66 7.30 14.71
CA PRO A 270 4.91 8.44 15.58
C PRO A 270 5.37 9.68 14.79
N ALA A 271 5.19 10.87 15.36
CA ALA A 271 5.64 12.16 14.81
C ALA A 271 7.14 12.15 14.38
N LYS A 272 7.99 11.45 15.13
CA LYS A 272 9.41 11.27 14.77
C LYS A 272 9.62 10.63 13.40
N SER A 273 8.74 9.73 13.00
CA SER A 273 8.78 9.10 11.66
C SER A 273 8.48 10.08 10.55
N VAL A 274 7.50 10.97 10.76
CA VAL A 274 7.17 12.06 9.82
C VAL A 274 8.38 13.00 9.64
N LEU A 275 9.03 13.39 10.75
CA LEU A 275 10.23 14.25 10.69
C LEU A 275 11.38 13.59 9.91
N ARG A 276 11.54 12.26 10.00
CA ARG A 276 12.55 11.53 9.23
C ARG A 276 12.24 11.49 7.74
N VAL A 277 10.97 11.35 7.37
CA VAL A 277 10.55 11.44 5.96
C VAL A 277 10.76 12.87 5.44
N ALA A 278 10.43 13.90 6.23
CA ALA A 278 10.70 15.29 5.87
C ALA A 278 12.19 15.54 5.67
N GLN A 279 13.04 15.03 6.58
CA GLN A 279 14.51 15.13 6.47
C GLN A 279 15.03 14.47 5.19
N ASP A 280 14.56 13.26 4.86
CA ASP A 280 14.94 12.57 3.64
C ASP A 280 14.59 13.39 2.39
N LEU A 281 13.34 13.90 2.32
CA LEU A 281 12.90 14.73 1.20
C LEU A 281 13.70 16.04 1.09
N THR A 282 13.99 16.70 2.20
CA THR A 282 14.72 17.96 2.20
C THR A 282 16.21 17.79 1.88
N PHE A 283 16.90 16.87 2.58
CA PHE A 283 18.37 16.80 2.50
C PHE A 283 18.88 15.87 1.42
N VAL A 284 18.12 14.82 1.05
CA VAL A 284 18.53 13.88 0.01
C VAL A 284 17.92 14.25 -1.34
N HIS A 285 16.69 14.77 -1.33
CA HIS A 285 15.93 15.03 -2.55
C HIS A 285 15.67 16.51 -2.84
N ASN A 286 16.24 17.43 -2.03
CA ASN A 286 16.21 18.89 -2.20
C ASN A 286 14.79 19.50 -2.28
N PHE A 287 13.83 18.94 -1.54
CA PHE A 287 12.52 19.57 -1.40
C PHE A 287 12.62 20.76 -0.45
N ASP A 288 12.04 21.91 -0.81
CA ASP A 288 11.97 23.06 0.07
C ASP A 288 10.85 22.92 1.12
N SER A 289 11.08 23.52 2.31
CA SER A 289 10.13 23.46 3.43
C SER A 289 8.77 24.08 3.11
N GLY A 290 8.74 25.12 2.27
CA GLY A 290 7.49 25.74 1.81
C GLY A 290 6.66 24.84 0.91
N ALA A 291 7.30 24.06 -0.01
CA ALA A 291 6.60 23.07 -0.80
C ALA A 291 6.03 21.95 0.07
N LEU A 292 6.78 21.51 1.09
CA LEU A 292 6.33 20.50 2.04
C LEU A 292 5.16 20.98 2.90
N SER A 293 5.17 22.25 3.36
CA SER A 293 4.05 22.86 4.10
C SER A 293 2.79 22.94 3.22
N ARG A 294 2.94 23.41 1.97
CA ARG A 294 1.82 23.44 1.02
C ARG A 294 1.23 22.05 0.75
N SER A 295 2.06 21.01 0.77
CA SER A 295 1.57 19.64 0.57
C SER A 295 0.69 19.16 1.74
N TYR A 296 0.97 19.63 2.98
CA TYR A 296 0.07 19.39 4.12
C TYR A 296 -1.25 20.13 3.95
N LEU A 297 -1.21 21.41 3.56
CA LEU A 297 -2.42 22.21 3.30
C LEU A 297 -3.31 21.59 2.23
N ASP A 298 -2.72 21.00 1.20
CA ASP A 298 -3.46 20.29 0.17
C ASP A 298 -4.24 19.10 0.75
N LEU A 299 -3.61 18.29 1.61
CA LEU A 299 -4.31 17.21 2.33
C LEU A 299 -5.44 17.72 3.22
N ALA A 300 -5.20 18.81 3.95
CA ALA A 300 -6.19 19.41 4.83
C ALA A 300 -7.43 19.91 4.04
N ARG A 301 -7.21 20.60 2.93
CA ARG A 301 -8.28 21.05 2.04
C ARG A 301 -9.09 19.89 1.44
N ARG A 302 -8.45 18.76 1.20
CA ARG A 302 -9.10 17.54 0.70
C ARG A 302 -9.77 16.72 1.82
N GLY A 303 -9.56 17.09 3.08
CA GLY A 303 -10.18 16.45 4.23
C GLY A 303 -9.47 15.16 4.69
N HIS A 304 -8.19 15.01 4.40
CA HIS A 304 -7.43 13.82 4.76
C HIS A 304 -6.63 13.96 6.05
N VAL A 305 -6.40 15.20 6.51
CA VAL A 305 -5.76 15.53 7.79
C VAL A 305 -6.52 16.66 8.48
N THR A 306 -6.43 16.70 9.82
CA THR A 306 -7.20 17.62 10.68
C THR A 306 -6.33 18.59 11.48
N GLY A 307 -5.02 18.46 11.41
CA GLY A 307 -4.07 19.22 12.21
C GLY A 307 -3.74 18.61 13.56
N LYS A 308 -4.44 17.56 13.99
CA LYS A 308 -4.25 16.94 15.31
C LYS A 308 -2.84 16.40 15.54
N GLY A 309 -2.10 16.10 14.46
CA GLY A 309 -0.73 15.61 14.53
C GLY A 309 0.34 16.71 14.66
N ILE A 310 0.00 17.98 14.40
CA ILE A 310 0.98 19.09 14.40
C ILE A 310 1.60 19.34 15.77
N PRO A 311 0.86 19.37 16.91
CA PRO A 311 1.43 19.55 18.22
C PRO A 311 2.50 18.51 18.59
N ASP A 312 2.28 17.25 18.21
CA ASP A 312 3.25 16.17 18.44
C ASP A 312 4.52 16.36 17.60
N LEU A 313 4.37 16.83 16.35
CA LEU A 313 5.52 17.15 15.49
C LEU A 313 6.36 18.29 16.10
N ALA A 314 5.72 19.35 16.58
CA ALA A 314 6.37 20.48 17.21
C ALA A 314 7.10 20.07 18.51
N SER A 315 6.44 19.27 19.35
CA SER A 315 7.03 18.75 20.58
C SER A 315 8.28 17.90 20.32
N VAL A 316 8.19 16.94 19.39
CA VAL A 316 9.30 16.06 19.04
C VAL A 316 10.44 16.86 18.40
N TYR A 317 10.12 17.82 17.52
CA TYR A 317 11.13 18.68 16.91
C TYR A 317 11.85 19.53 17.97
N GLY A 318 11.12 20.15 18.88
CA GLY A 318 11.68 20.96 19.98
C GLY A 318 12.68 20.16 20.83
N GLY A 319 12.34 18.91 21.17
CA GLY A 319 13.25 18.02 21.90
C GLY A 319 14.51 17.64 21.11
N LEU A 320 14.42 17.52 19.77
CA LEU A 320 15.57 17.20 18.92
C LEU A 320 16.46 18.40 18.62
N ALA A 321 15.90 19.62 18.64
CA ALA A 321 16.61 20.86 18.32
C ALA A 321 17.52 21.35 19.44
N GLN A 322 17.31 20.96 20.69
CA GLN A 322 18.08 21.33 21.87
C GLN A 322 19.56 20.87 21.85
N GLY A 323 20.15 20.63 20.71
CA GLY A 323 21.55 20.20 20.60
C GLY A 323 22.19 20.27 19.22
N ARG A 324 21.54 20.84 18.21
CA ARG A 324 22.03 20.79 16.83
C ARG A 324 21.92 22.12 16.08
N SER A 325 23.07 22.53 15.45
CA SER A 325 23.14 23.68 14.53
C SER A 325 22.60 23.33 13.11
N ALA A 326 22.31 24.37 12.35
CA ALA A 326 22.10 24.54 10.90
C ALA A 326 21.15 23.57 10.12
N GLY A 327 21.27 22.25 10.23
CA GLY A 327 20.31 21.32 9.60
C GLY A 327 18.92 21.34 10.24
N ALA A 328 18.81 21.96 11.41
CA ALA A 328 17.56 22.24 12.10
C ALA A 328 16.69 23.32 11.42
N SER A 329 17.23 24.13 10.50
CA SER A 329 16.51 25.31 9.99
C SER A 329 15.37 24.97 9.05
N GLU A 330 15.55 24.07 8.08
CA GLU A 330 14.52 23.72 7.09
C GLU A 330 13.36 22.93 7.72
N ILE A 331 13.68 21.91 8.53
CA ILE A 331 12.65 21.14 9.24
C ILE A 331 11.95 22.02 10.29
N GLY A 332 12.71 22.92 10.93
CA GLY A 332 12.15 23.92 11.84
C GLY A 332 11.24 24.91 11.14
N ALA A 333 11.59 25.33 9.92
CA ALA A 333 10.72 26.18 9.10
C ALA A 333 9.43 25.47 8.74
N LEU A 334 9.51 24.18 8.34
CA LEU A 334 8.33 23.34 8.08
C LEU A 334 7.43 23.27 9.33
N VAL A 335 7.98 22.92 10.49
CA VAL A 335 7.18 22.74 11.71
C VAL A 335 6.54 24.07 12.14
N ARG A 336 7.29 25.18 12.17
CA ARG A 336 6.73 26.50 12.50
C ARG A 336 5.63 26.94 11.54
N GLU A 337 5.79 26.65 10.25
CA GLU A 337 4.74 26.97 9.27
C GLU A 337 3.48 26.14 9.51
N LEU A 338 3.61 24.85 9.84
CA LEU A 338 2.47 24.01 10.21
C LEU A 338 1.76 24.54 11.48
N GLU A 339 2.51 24.94 12.50
CA GLU A 339 1.93 25.55 13.73
C GLU A 339 1.20 26.87 13.41
N ARG A 340 1.75 27.69 12.50
CA ARG A 340 1.13 28.95 12.08
C ARG A 340 -0.20 28.75 11.39
N ILE A 341 -0.33 27.72 10.56
CA ILE A 341 -1.54 27.47 9.79
C ILE A 341 -2.60 26.68 10.57
N LEU A 342 -2.21 26.00 11.64
CA LEU A 342 -3.10 25.15 12.45
C LEU A 342 -4.39 25.86 12.89
N PRO A 343 -4.35 27.12 13.44
CA PRO A 343 -5.56 27.83 13.86
C PRO A 343 -6.51 28.18 12.71
N GLU A 344 -6.01 28.24 11.48
CA GLU A 344 -6.79 28.57 10.28
C GLU A 344 -7.45 27.34 9.66
N MET A 345 -7.10 26.13 10.14
CA MET A 345 -7.64 24.89 9.60
C MET A 345 -9.06 24.66 10.09
N THR A 346 -10.00 24.58 9.16
CA THR A 346 -11.36 24.13 9.42
C THR A 346 -11.40 22.61 9.27
N PRO A 347 -11.88 21.87 10.27
CA PRO A 347 -12.09 20.43 10.10
C PRO A 347 -12.94 20.16 8.87
N PRO A 348 -12.56 19.22 8.01
CA PRO A 348 -13.40 18.87 6.87
C PRO A 348 -14.74 18.33 7.36
N PRO A 349 -15.84 18.56 6.63
CA PRO A 349 -17.12 17.96 6.95
C PRO A 349 -16.97 16.42 6.93
N GLU A 350 -17.56 15.74 7.90
CA GLU A 350 -17.66 14.29 7.84
C GLU A 350 -18.37 13.88 6.56
N ARG A 351 -17.69 13.09 5.76
CA ARG A 351 -18.27 12.50 4.55
C ARG A 351 -18.66 11.08 4.85
N GLU A 352 -19.95 10.82 4.76
CA GLU A 352 -20.43 9.44 4.71
C GLU A 352 -19.85 8.76 3.46
N ALA A 353 -19.36 7.54 3.63
CA ALA A 353 -18.87 6.74 2.52
C ALA A 353 -20.09 6.19 1.77
N GLU A 354 -20.31 6.67 0.56
CA GLU A 354 -21.30 6.06 -0.33
C GLU A 354 -20.80 4.68 -0.80
N PRO A 355 -21.69 3.70 -0.96
CA PRO A 355 -21.33 2.41 -1.53
C PRO A 355 -20.71 2.57 -2.93
N ILE A 356 -19.60 1.89 -3.18
CA ILE A 356 -18.91 1.96 -4.47
C ILE A 356 -19.63 1.06 -5.48
N ASP A 357 -20.05 1.62 -6.61
CA ASP A 357 -20.60 0.85 -7.73
C ASP A 357 -19.46 0.28 -8.60
N TYR A 358 -18.91 -0.84 -8.18
CA TYR A 358 -17.82 -1.53 -8.89
C TYR A 358 -18.24 -2.02 -10.28
N LEU A 359 -19.53 -2.35 -10.49
CA LEU A 359 -20.02 -2.82 -11.78
C LEU A 359 -20.04 -1.70 -12.81
N ALA A 360 -20.57 -0.53 -12.45
CA ALA A 360 -20.55 0.65 -13.32
C ALA A 360 -19.10 1.10 -13.64
N MET A 361 -18.20 1.02 -12.66
CA MET A 361 -16.79 1.36 -12.87
C MET A 361 -16.10 0.43 -13.86
N THR A 362 -16.36 -0.88 -13.82
CA THR A 362 -15.79 -1.84 -14.79
C THR A 362 -16.29 -1.58 -16.20
N GLU A 363 -17.56 -1.21 -16.38
CA GLU A 363 -18.12 -0.85 -17.69
C GLU A 363 -17.48 0.43 -18.24
N GLY A 364 -17.31 1.45 -17.41
CA GLY A 364 -16.64 2.70 -17.77
C GLY A 364 -15.21 2.47 -18.25
N HIS A 365 -14.46 1.58 -17.60
CA HIS A 365 -13.11 1.20 -17.99
C HIS A 365 -13.06 0.48 -19.34
N ASN A 366 -14.01 -0.41 -19.60
CA ASN A 366 -14.13 -1.14 -20.86
C ASN A 366 -14.51 -0.23 -22.04
N ARG A 367 -15.35 0.81 -21.84
CA ARG A 367 -15.73 1.80 -22.87
C ARG A 367 -14.56 2.70 -23.28
N ARG A 368 -13.75 3.19 -22.32
CA ARG A 368 -12.54 3.99 -22.62
C ARG A 368 -11.48 3.21 -23.41
N ARG A 369 -11.49 1.89 -23.34
CA ARG A 369 -10.55 1.01 -24.06
C ARG A 369 -10.95 0.75 -25.52
N LYS A 370 -12.23 0.91 -25.87
CA LYS A 370 -12.75 0.70 -27.23
C LYS A 370 -12.65 1.95 -28.09
N ARG A 371 -12.36 3.10 -27.52
CA ARG A 371 -12.03 4.37 -28.20
C ARG A 371 -10.50 4.53 -28.27
#